data_0d598492997dc2b3a5f3580266d198d7
#
_entry.id   0d598492997dc2b3a5f3580266d198d7
#
_cell.length_a   1.000
_cell.length_b   1.000
_cell.length_c   1.000
_cell.angle_alpha   90.00
_cell.angle_beta   90.00
_cell.angle_gamma   90.00
#
_symmetry.space_group_name_H-M   'P 1'
#
loop_
_entity.id
_entity.type
_entity.pdbx_description
1 polymer ?
#
loop_
_entity_poly.entity_id
_entity_poly.type
_entity_poly.pdbx_seq_one_letter_code
_entity_poly.pdbx_strand_id
1 'polypeptide(L)'
;TAEQVAGPAAAALLTAAGQAELLVLGSRGLTGPAGFLVGSVALGVVARSSRPVVLVRAKEQPEDEYLPADDGGCREVVLGLDVQDPCDEVIEFAFEAALARRARLRVVHAWRPPSALGLGPGEVALVDDPFRADEWQGFVSAVLQVWRDKYPDVEVRQSVVREKATTALVRAASGAGLLVVGRRIADRPALARTGPVTHAVIHHVACPVAVVPHR
;
A
#
# COMPACT_ATOMS: atom_id res chain seq x y z
N THR A 1 -13.36 -18.17 17.33
CA THR A 1 -14.56 -17.70 18.07
C THR A 1 -15.31 -16.69 17.22
N ALA A 2 -16.61 -16.80 17.09
CA ALA A 2 -17.46 -15.81 16.44
C ALA A 2 -18.11 -14.95 17.54
N GLU A 3 -18.13 -13.64 17.35
CA GLU A 3 -18.71 -12.68 18.27
C GLU A 3 -19.72 -11.79 17.53
N GLN A 4 -20.88 -11.60 18.11
CA GLN A 4 -21.88 -10.66 17.59
C GLN A 4 -21.85 -9.38 18.43
N VAL A 5 -21.48 -8.27 17.81
CA VAL A 5 -21.40 -6.96 18.47
C VAL A 5 -22.56 -6.07 18.03
N ALA A 6 -23.30 -5.51 18.99
CA ALA A 6 -24.40 -4.59 18.72
C ALA A 6 -23.88 -3.19 18.34
N GLY A 7 -24.62 -2.48 17.49
CA GLY A 7 -24.34 -1.09 17.13
C GLY A 7 -23.92 -0.89 15.66
N PRO A 8 -23.50 0.35 15.29
CA PRO A 8 -23.04 0.65 13.95
C PRO A 8 -21.79 -0.15 13.60
N ALA A 9 -21.79 -0.88 12.47
CA ALA A 9 -20.74 -1.82 12.09
C ALA A 9 -19.32 -1.21 12.09
N ALA A 10 -19.19 0.02 11.59
CA ALA A 10 -17.88 0.69 11.58
C ALA A 10 -17.35 1.00 12.98
N ALA A 11 -18.22 1.39 13.93
CA ALA A 11 -17.83 1.67 15.31
C ALA A 11 -17.42 0.37 16.03
N ALA A 12 -18.21 -0.70 15.88
CA ALA A 12 -17.90 -2.01 16.44
C ALA A 12 -16.56 -2.55 15.96
N LEU A 13 -16.29 -2.45 14.64
CA LEU A 13 -15.01 -2.87 14.04
C LEU A 13 -13.82 -2.04 14.51
N LEU A 14 -13.99 -0.72 14.71
CA LEU A 14 -12.93 0.14 15.24
C LEU A 14 -12.62 -0.18 16.71
N THR A 15 -13.64 -0.51 17.50
CA THR A 15 -13.46 -0.96 18.89
C THR A 15 -12.69 -2.29 18.92
N ALA A 16 -13.06 -3.25 18.10
CA ALA A 16 -12.36 -4.53 17.98
C ALA A 16 -10.93 -4.36 17.49
N ALA A 17 -10.70 -3.46 16.52
CA ALA A 17 -9.37 -3.14 16.02
C ALA A 17 -8.43 -2.61 17.11
N GLY A 18 -8.96 -1.85 18.08
CA GLY A 18 -8.18 -1.33 19.20
C GLY A 18 -7.54 -2.41 20.08
N GLN A 19 -8.10 -3.62 20.08
CA GLN A 19 -7.61 -4.78 20.84
C GLN A 19 -6.83 -5.80 19.98
N ALA A 20 -6.71 -5.55 18.68
CA ALA A 20 -6.05 -6.42 17.73
C ALA A 20 -4.73 -5.79 17.22
N GLU A 21 -3.82 -6.61 16.78
CA GLU A 21 -2.62 -6.15 16.07
C GLU A 21 -2.94 -5.77 14.64
N LEU A 22 -3.90 -6.45 14.03
CA LEU A 22 -4.28 -6.32 12.63
C LEU A 22 -5.78 -6.58 12.48
N LEU A 23 -6.45 -5.81 11.63
CA LEU A 23 -7.84 -6.04 11.24
C LEU A 23 -7.90 -6.50 9.78
N VAL A 24 -8.56 -7.62 9.53
CA VAL A 24 -8.81 -8.12 8.17
C VAL A 24 -10.29 -7.92 7.82
N LEU A 25 -10.55 -7.22 6.73
CA LEU A 25 -11.90 -6.96 6.23
C LEU A 25 -12.09 -7.57 4.85
N GLY A 26 -13.09 -8.42 4.72
CA GLY A 26 -13.53 -8.92 3.43
C GLY A 26 -14.35 -7.88 2.66
N SER A 27 -14.16 -7.78 1.36
CA SER A 27 -15.08 -7.06 0.48
C SER A 27 -16.21 -7.99 0.05
N ARG A 28 -17.42 -7.46 -0.12
CA ARG A 28 -18.58 -8.24 -0.57
C ARG A 28 -18.55 -8.62 -2.05
N GLY A 29 -17.41 -8.51 -2.74
CA GLY A 29 -17.31 -8.83 -4.16
C GLY A 29 -18.14 -7.92 -5.07
N LEU A 30 -18.56 -6.74 -4.58
CA LEU A 30 -19.30 -5.79 -5.41
C LEU A 30 -18.37 -5.26 -6.52
N THR A 31 -18.62 -5.67 -7.74
CA THR A 31 -17.96 -5.16 -8.94
C THR A 31 -18.82 -4.07 -9.56
N GLY A 32 -18.22 -2.90 -9.79
CA GLY A 32 -18.86 -1.82 -10.56
C GLY A 32 -18.18 -1.65 -11.92
N PRO A 33 -18.77 -0.89 -12.85
CA PRO A 33 -18.21 -0.68 -14.20
C PRO A 33 -16.84 0.02 -14.21
N ALA A 34 -16.43 0.60 -13.11
CA ALA A 34 -15.13 1.31 -12.96
C ALA A 34 -14.12 0.57 -12.05
N GLY A 35 -14.35 -0.68 -11.68
CA GLY A 35 -13.48 -1.43 -10.77
C GLY A 35 -14.22 -2.00 -9.56
N PHE A 36 -13.47 -2.36 -8.52
CA PHE A 36 -14.04 -3.00 -7.33
C PHE A 36 -14.60 -1.96 -6.34
N LEU A 37 -15.80 -2.18 -5.87
CA LEU A 37 -16.43 -1.30 -4.87
C LEU A 37 -16.06 -1.76 -3.46
N VAL A 38 -15.29 -0.94 -2.76
CA VAL A 38 -15.07 -1.10 -1.31
C VAL A 38 -16.25 -0.44 -0.58
N GLY A 39 -16.91 -1.18 0.30
CA GLY A 39 -18.10 -0.68 1.01
C GLY A 39 -17.76 0.49 1.96
N SER A 40 -18.75 1.34 2.21
CA SER A 40 -18.62 2.52 3.09
C SER A 40 -18.14 2.18 4.51
N VAL A 41 -18.51 1.01 5.03
CA VAL A 41 -18.05 0.51 6.34
C VAL A 41 -16.54 0.29 6.32
N ALA A 42 -16.03 -0.45 5.32
CA ALA A 42 -14.61 -0.73 5.19
C ALA A 42 -13.80 0.55 4.98
N LEU A 43 -14.26 1.46 4.11
CA LEU A 43 -13.64 2.77 3.92
C LEU A 43 -13.61 3.59 5.22
N GLY A 44 -14.72 3.59 5.95
CA GLY A 44 -14.82 4.29 7.23
C GLY A 44 -13.92 3.71 8.32
N VAL A 45 -13.66 2.40 8.29
CA VAL A 45 -12.71 1.73 9.20
C VAL A 45 -11.28 2.05 8.77
N VAL A 46 -10.94 1.88 7.50
CA VAL A 46 -9.60 2.21 6.97
C VAL A 46 -9.23 3.65 7.30
N ALA A 47 -10.15 4.60 7.13
CA ALA A 47 -9.88 6.01 7.40
C ALA A 47 -9.57 6.32 8.88
N ARG A 48 -10.08 5.53 9.83
CA ARG A 48 -10.06 5.85 11.27
C ARG A 48 -9.33 4.86 12.14
N SER A 49 -9.01 3.66 11.63
CA SER A 49 -8.29 2.66 12.42
C SER A 49 -6.91 3.16 12.85
N SER A 50 -6.55 2.91 14.10
CA SER A 50 -5.19 3.10 14.62
C SER A 50 -4.31 1.85 14.42
N ARG A 51 -4.87 0.78 13.86
CA ARG A 51 -4.18 -0.47 13.56
C ARG A 51 -4.16 -0.72 12.07
N PRO A 52 -3.21 -1.48 11.54
CA PRO A 52 -3.21 -1.89 10.15
C PRO A 52 -4.51 -2.57 9.77
N VAL A 53 -5.02 -2.27 8.57
CA VAL A 53 -6.23 -2.87 8.02
C VAL A 53 -5.89 -3.54 6.70
N VAL A 54 -6.13 -4.83 6.59
CA VAL A 54 -6.00 -5.57 5.33
C VAL A 54 -7.37 -5.75 4.71
N LEU A 55 -7.53 -5.21 3.51
CA LEU A 55 -8.71 -5.41 2.69
C LEU A 55 -8.50 -6.62 1.78
N VAL A 56 -9.30 -7.65 1.98
CA VAL A 56 -9.28 -8.88 1.17
C VAL A 56 -10.51 -8.90 0.27
N ARG A 57 -10.31 -9.26 -0.99
CA ARG A 57 -11.41 -9.37 -1.95
C ARG A 57 -11.96 -10.79 -1.97
N ALA A 58 -13.27 -10.91 -1.94
CA ALA A 58 -13.91 -12.16 -2.28
C ALA A 58 -13.74 -12.36 -3.81
N LYS A 59 -13.00 -13.37 -4.21
CA LYS A 59 -12.94 -13.83 -5.60
C LYS A 59 -14.08 -14.80 -5.83
N GLU A 60 -14.74 -14.70 -6.98
CA GLU A 60 -15.78 -15.65 -7.37
C GLU A 60 -15.21 -17.02 -7.78
N GLN A 61 -13.88 -17.15 -7.92
CA GLN A 61 -13.22 -18.40 -8.28
C GLN A 61 -12.11 -18.76 -7.29
N PRO A 62 -12.21 -19.91 -6.61
CA PRO A 62 -11.20 -20.39 -5.67
C PRO A 62 -9.85 -20.73 -6.32
N GLU A 63 -9.83 -20.96 -7.63
CA GLU A 63 -8.67 -21.47 -8.37
C GLU A 63 -7.53 -20.47 -8.51
N ASP A 64 -7.82 -19.17 -8.38
CA ASP A 64 -6.81 -18.10 -8.46
C ASP A 64 -6.08 -17.82 -7.14
N GLU A 65 -6.52 -18.40 -6.03
CA GLU A 65 -6.02 -18.06 -4.70
C GLU A 65 -4.70 -18.75 -4.37
N TYR A 66 -4.36 -19.81 -5.08
CA TYR A 66 -3.22 -20.68 -4.85
C TYR A 66 -2.37 -20.99 -6.09
N LEU A 67 -2.42 -20.18 -7.13
CA LEU A 67 -1.42 -20.35 -8.17
C LEU A 67 -0.06 -19.92 -7.59
N PRO A 68 0.87 -20.88 -7.34
CA PRO A 68 2.25 -20.52 -7.05
C PRO A 68 2.75 -19.63 -8.18
N ALA A 69 3.62 -18.68 -7.89
CA ALA A 69 4.39 -18.05 -8.94
C ALA A 69 5.02 -19.17 -9.79
N ASP A 70 5.11 -18.98 -11.10
CA ASP A 70 5.65 -19.98 -12.05
C ASP A 70 7.05 -20.53 -11.68
N ASP A 71 7.73 -19.89 -10.73
CA ASP A 71 9.04 -20.24 -10.17
C ASP A 71 8.96 -20.93 -8.77
N GLY A 72 7.79 -21.37 -8.32
CA GLY A 72 7.58 -22.06 -7.03
C GLY A 72 7.66 -21.16 -5.79
N GLY A 73 7.71 -19.84 -5.94
CA GLY A 73 7.74 -18.85 -4.86
C GLY A 73 6.37 -18.24 -4.55
N CYS A 74 6.21 -17.68 -3.35
CA CYS A 74 5.05 -16.87 -3.01
C CYS A 74 5.04 -15.58 -3.85
N ARG A 75 3.83 -15.11 -4.23
CA ARG A 75 3.66 -13.84 -4.96
C ARG A 75 4.30 -12.68 -4.18
N GLU A 76 4.93 -11.74 -4.90
CA GLU A 76 5.62 -10.58 -4.30
C GLU A 76 4.71 -9.79 -3.34
N VAL A 77 5.31 -9.26 -2.27
CA VAL A 77 4.73 -8.15 -1.49
C VAL A 77 5.20 -6.85 -2.13
N VAL A 78 4.28 -5.94 -2.44
CA VAL A 78 4.59 -4.62 -3.00
C VAL A 78 4.44 -3.58 -1.91
N LEU A 79 5.45 -2.73 -1.71
CA LEU A 79 5.41 -1.57 -0.83
C LEU A 79 5.39 -0.29 -1.65
N GLY A 80 4.36 0.55 -1.47
CA GLY A 80 4.37 1.94 -1.93
C GLY A 80 5.11 2.81 -0.93
N LEU A 81 6.31 3.28 -1.30
CA LEU A 81 7.16 4.09 -0.44
C LEU A 81 7.17 5.55 -0.91
N ASP A 82 6.83 6.47 0.01
CA ASP A 82 7.14 7.89 -0.16
C ASP A 82 8.48 8.19 0.53
N VAL A 83 9.53 8.39 -0.27
CA VAL A 83 10.89 8.66 0.27
C VAL A 83 10.98 10.03 0.93
N GLN A 84 10.09 10.96 0.60
CA GLN A 84 10.07 12.30 1.22
C GLN A 84 9.46 12.27 2.62
N ASP A 85 8.68 11.23 2.93
CA ASP A 85 8.05 10.99 4.22
C ASP A 85 8.06 9.49 4.55
N PRO A 86 9.27 8.91 4.71
CA PRO A 86 9.41 7.49 4.99
C PRO A 86 8.89 7.19 6.39
N CYS A 87 7.98 6.23 6.49
CA CYS A 87 7.35 5.84 7.74
C CYS A 87 7.77 4.45 8.14
N ASP A 88 8.42 4.36 9.27
CA ASP A 88 9.00 3.11 9.79
C ASP A 88 7.93 2.03 9.97
N GLU A 89 6.75 2.39 10.47
CA GLU A 89 5.65 1.45 10.69
C GLU A 89 5.16 0.79 9.37
N VAL A 90 5.18 1.56 8.28
CA VAL A 90 4.74 1.07 6.96
C VAL A 90 5.80 0.15 6.36
N ILE A 91 7.07 0.53 6.49
CA ILE A 91 8.20 -0.25 5.97
C ILE A 91 8.32 -1.55 6.75
N GLU A 92 8.31 -1.48 8.08
CA GLU A 92 8.39 -2.66 8.95
C GLU A 92 7.28 -3.67 8.63
N PHE A 93 6.03 -3.20 8.56
CA PHE A 93 4.91 -4.06 8.19
C PHE A 93 5.13 -4.78 6.85
N ALA A 94 5.69 -4.09 5.85
CA ALA A 94 5.95 -4.69 4.54
C ALA A 94 7.04 -5.76 4.59
N PHE A 95 8.12 -5.53 5.35
CA PHE A 95 9.18 -6.51 5.57
C PHE A 95 8.67 -7.74 6.34
N GLU A 96 7.94 -7.53 7.43
CA GLU A 96 7.32 -8.63 8.20
C GLU A 96 6.35 -9.45 7.34
N ALA A 97 5.53 -8.76 6.52
CA ALA A 97 4.61 -9.43 5.62
C ALA A 97 5.33 -10.24 4.54
N ALA A 98 6.46 -9.77 4.03
CA ALA A 98 7.29 -10.49 3.07
C ALA A 98 7.96 -11.71 3.72
N LEU A 99 8.54 -11.53 4.90
CA LEU A 99 9.18 -12.59 5.67
C LEU A 99 8.18 -13.72 6.00
N ALA A 100 7.01 -13.36 6.55
CA ALA A 100 5.98 -14.34 6.91
C ALA A 100 5.46 -15.14 5.72
N ARG A 101 5.49 -14.56 4.52
CA ARG A 101 5.06 -15.22 3.27
C ARG A 101 6.20 -15.90 2.50
N ARG A 102 7.45 -15.75 2.97
CA ARG A 102 8.65 -16.15 2.21
C ARG A 102 8.64 -15.58 0.79
N ALA A 103 8.19 -14.34 0.67
CA ALA A 103 8.01 -13.64 -0.58
C ALA A 103 9.09 -12.57 -0.75
N ARG A 104 9.37 -12.19 -1.99
CA ARG A 104 10.18 -11.00 -2.29
C ARG A 104 9.42 -9.74 -1.95
N LEU A 105 10.13 -8.71 -1.49
CA LEU A 105 9.60 -7.37 -1.27
C LEU A 105 9.97 -6.47 -2.44
N ARG A 106 8.98 -6.00 -3.19
CA ARG A 106 9.15 -5.01 -4.23
C ARG A 106 8.78 -3.63 -3.70
N VAL A 107 9.76 -2.75 -3.54
CA VAL A 107 9.55 -1.37 -3.10
C VAL A 107 9.40 -0.47 -4.32
N VAL A 108 8.30 0.27 -4.38
CA VAL A 108 7.97 1.17 -5.48
C VAL A 108 7.95 2.61 -4.98
N HIS A 109 8.86 3.43 -5.48
CA HIS A 109 8.82 4.88 -5.34
C HIS A 109 8.46 5.51 -6.69
N ALA A 110 7.38 6.27 -6.70
CA ALA A 110 6.92 6.97 -7.90
C ALA A 110 7.07 8.46 -7.71
N TRP A 111 7.74 9.11 -8.63
CA TRP A 111 7.95 10.55 -8.59
C TRP A 111 7.46 11.23 -9.88
N ARG A 112 7.14 12.49 -9.78
CA ARG A 112 6.80 13.31 -10.94
C ARG A 112 7.55 14.64 -10.85
N PRO A 113 8.11 15.10 -11.97
CA PRO A 113 8.63 16.44 -12.01
C PRO A 113 7.49 17.46 -11.77
N PRO A 114 7.79 18.64 -11.23
CA PRO A 114 6.86 19.73 -11.17
C PRO A 114 6.26 19.97 -12.57
N SER A 115 4.99 20.41 -12.62
CA SER A 115 4.35 20.75 -13.90
C SER A 115 5.14 21.86 -14.60
N ALA A 116 5.46 21.66 -15.87
CA ALA A 116 6.12 22.66 -16.69
C ALA A 116 5.24 23.92 -16.94
N LEU A 117 3.94 23.86 -16.59
CA LEU A 117 3.06 25.02 -16.64
C LEU A 117 3.51 26.08 -15.60
N GLY A 118 4.07 27.17 -16.07
CA GLY A 118 4.58 28.26 -15.23
C GLY A 118 6.09 28.31 -15.05
N LEU A 119 6.83 27.34 -15.60
CA LEU A 119 8.30 27.34 -15.60
C LEU A 119 8.86 28.02 -16.86
N GLY A 120 9.93 28.80 -16.70
CA GLY A 120 10.67 29.37 -17.82
C GLY A 120 11.47 28.30 -18.59
N PRO A 121 11.91 28.61 -19.84
CA PRO A 121 12.63 27.62 -20.67
C PRO A 121 13.90 27.05 -20.03
N GLY A 122 14.60 27.79 -19.18
CA GLY A 122 15.76 27.33 -18.43
C GLY A 122 15.44 26.41 -17.26
N GLU A 123 14.24 26.57 -16.66
CA GLU A 123 13.79 25.77 -15.55
C GLU A 123 13.24 24.42 -16.00
N VAL A 124 12.71 24.35 -17.23
CA VAL A 124 12.24 23.09 -17.84
C VAL A 124 13.40 22.09 -18.02
N ALA A 125 14.59 22.58 -18.37
CA ALA A 125 15.78 21.73 -18.50
C ALA A 125 16.21 21.10 -17.16
N LEU A 126 16.04 21.81 -16.04
CA LEU A 126 16.32 21.29 -14.68
C LEU A 126 15.27 20.27 -14.20
N VAL A 127 14.07 20.32 -14.76
CA VAL A 127 12.97 19.39 -14.41
C VAL A 127 13.13 18.05 -15.14
N ASP A 128 13.80 18.03 -16.28
CA ASP A 128 13.97 16.84 -17.13
C ASP A 128 15.34 16.16 -16.96
N ASP A 129 16.01 16.45 -15.84
CA ASP A 129 17.32 15.90 -15.51
C ASP A 129 17.26 14.38 -15.33
N PRO A 130 17.95 13.58 -16.17
CA PRO A 130 18.03 12.13 -16.02
C PRO A 130 18.72 11.69 -14.73
N PHE A 131 19.58 12.52 -14.12
CA PHE A 131 20.25 12.23 -12.85
C PHE A 131 19.28 12.16 -11.66
N ARG A 132 18.10 12.74 -11.76
CA ARG A 132 17.08 12.67 -10.70
C ARG A 132 16.60 11.24 -10.39
N ALA A 133 16.56 10.37 -11.38
CA ALA A 133 16.17 8.98 -11.16
C ALA A 133 17.20 8.25 -10.30
N ASP A 134 18.48 8.50 -10.55
CA ASP A 134 19.61 7.92 -9.78
C ASP A 134 19.65 8.48 -8.36
N GLU A 135 19.37 9.78 -8.18
CA GLU A 135 19.24 10.39 -6.85
C GLU A 135 18.11 9.72 -6.03
N TRP A 136 16.93 9.55 -6.63
CA TRP A 136 15.82 8.87 -5.96
C TRP A 136 16.15 7.41 -5.65
N GLN A 137 16.86 6.72 -6.54
CA GLN A 137 17.35 5.37 -6.28
C GLN A 137 18.28 5.33 -5.07
N GLY A 138 19.19 6.30 -4.94
CA GLY A 138 20.08 6.47 -3.80
C GLY A 138 19.30 6.70 -2.50
N PHE A 139 18.30 7.58 -2.52
CA PHE A 139 17.45 7.83 -1.34
C PHE A 139 16.66 6.59 -0.92
N VAL A 140 16.03 5.90 -1.87
CA VAL A 140 15.33 4.63 -1.58
C VAL A 140 16.29 3.62 -0.95
N SER A 141 17.49 3.49 -1.51
CA SER A 141 18.52 2.56 -0.98
C SER A 141 18.92 2.91 0.45
N ALA A 142 19.14 4.19 0.73
CA ALA A 142 19.53 4.67 2.05
C ALA A 142 18.44 4.40 3.10
N VAL A 143 17.18 4.71 2.78
CA VAL A 143 16.02 4.43 3.66
C VAL A 143 15.89 2.94 3.95
N LEU A 144 16.12 2.09 2.96
CA LEU A 144 15.93 0.64 3.10
C LEU A 144 17.11 -0.09 3.73
N GLN A 145 18.27 0.55 3.88
CA GLN A 145 19.48 -0.14 4.36
C GLN A 145 19.29 -0.72 5.76
N VAL A 146 18.76 0.06 6.70
CA VAL A 146 18.50 -0.39 8.09
C VAL A 146 17.54 -1.59 8.12
N TRP A 147 16.55 -1.59 7.23
CA TRP A 147 15.55 -2.66 7.14
C TRP A 147 16.12 -3.94 6.51
N ARG A 148 17.00 -3.81 5.53
CA ARG A 148 17.72 -4.96 4.96
C ARG A 148 18.63 -5.62 5.98
N ASP A 149 19.29 -4.82 6.82
CA ASP A 149 20.15 -5.35 7.88
C ASP A 149 19.31 -6.06 8.96
N LYS A 150 18.10 -5.53 9.26
CA LYS A 150 17.17 -6.13 10.22
C LYS A 150 16.49 -7.40 9.69
N TYR A 151 16.22 -7.48 8.38
CA TYR A 151 15.52 -8.59 7.72
C TYR A 151 16.35 -9.19 6.58
N PRO A 152 17.50 -9.84 6.87
CA PRO A 152 18.43 -10.31 5.84
C PRO A 152 17.86 -11.41 4.94
N ASP A 153 16.84 -12.13 5.40
CA ASP A 153 16.18 -13.21 4.64
C ASP A 153 15.14 -12.67 3.62
N VAL A 154 14.88 -11.36 3.59
CA VAL A 154 13.93 -10.77 2.64
C VAL A 154 14.67 -10.24 1.42
N GLU A 155 14.46 -10.86 0.26
CA GLU A 155 14.94 -10.32 -1.01
C GLU A 155 14.20 -9.03 -1.36
N VAL A 156 14.92 -7.90 -1.46
CA VAL A 156 14.34 -6.57 -1.73
C VAL A 156 14.68 -6.09 -3.11
N ARG A 157 13.66 -5.83 -3.94
CA ARG A 157 13.78 -5.18 -5.26
C ARG A 157 13.25 -3.76 -5.21
N GLN A 158 13.99 -2.83 -5.76
CA GLN A 158 13.61 -1.41 -5.84
C GLN A 158 13.14 -1.06 -7.24
N SER A 159 12.09 -0.25 -7.32
CA SER A 159 11.54 0.30 -8.57
C SER A 159 11.29 1.79 -8.37
N VAL A 160 12.16 2.62 -8.91
CA VAL A 160 11.96 4.08 -8.97
C VAL A 160 11.41 4.42 -10.35
N VAL A 161 10.22 5.03 -10.39
CA VAL A 161 9.51 5.27 -11.66
C VAL A 161 9.01 6.70 -11.77
N ARG A 162 9.12 7.26 -12.98
CA ARG A 162 8.65 8.62 -13.29
C ARG A 162 7.20 8.58 -13.78
N GLU A 163 6.27 8.40 -12.86
CA GLU A 163 4.83 8.40 -13.16
C GLU A 163 3.99 8.75 -11.93
N LYS A 164 2.66 8.78 -12.07
CA LYS A 164 1.77 8.93 -10.91
C LYS A 164 1.88 7.74 -9.98
N ALA A 165 1.99 7.97 -8.67
CA ALA A 165 2.06 6.91 -7.67
C ALA A 165 0.90 5.90 -7.79
N THR A 166 -0.32 6.36 -8.06
CA THR A 166 -1.49 5.50 -8.28
C THR A 166 -1.30 4.54 -9.45
N THR A 167 -0.80 5.03 -10.59
CA THR A 167 -0.57 4.23 -11.79
C THR A 167 0.56 3.23 -11.55
N ALA A 168 1.66 3.67 -10.95
CA ALA A 168 2.80 2.82 -10.62
C ALA A 168 2.39 1.66 -9.72
N LEU A 169 1.65 1.95 -8.63
CA LEU A 169 1.24 0.95 -7.65
C LEU A 169 0.20 -0.02 -8.22
N VAL A 170 -0.79 0.45 -8.98
CA VAL A 170 -1.77 -0.43 -9.64
C VAL A 170 -1.07 -1.39 -10.59
N ARG A 171 -0.11 -0.91 -11.38
CA ARG A 171 0.69 -1.76 -12.27
C ARG A 171 1.57 -2.75 -11.50
N ALA A 172 2.26 -2.28 -10.45
CA ALA A 172 3.14 -3.14 -9.64
C ALA A 172 2.35 -4.21 -8.86
N ALA A 173 1.12 -3.90 -8.46
CA ALA A 173 0.24 -4.82 -7.75
C ALA A 173 -0.38 -5.91 -8.64
N SER A 174 -0.22 -5.83 -9.97
CA SER A 174 -0.67 -6.87 -10.88
C SER A 174 0.12 -8.16 -10.64
N GLY A 175 -0.57 -9.21 -10.18
CA GLY A 175 0.06 -10.48 -9.81
C GLY A 175 0.73 -10.50 -8.43
N ALA A 176 0.71 -9.41 -7.67
CA ALA A 176 1.23 -9.38 -6.30
C ALA A 176 0.34 -10.19 -5.33
N GLY A 177 0.95 -10.68 -4.24
CA GLY A 177 0.23 -11.33 -3.14
C GLY A 177 -0.32 -10.36 -2.11
N LEU A 178 0.28 -9.15 -2.02
CA LEU A 178 -0.13 -8.09 -1.12
C LEU A 178 0.42 -6.75 -1.60
N LEU A 179 -0.40 -5.70 -1.52
CA LEU A 179 0.07 -4.31 -1.64
C LEU A 179 0.01 -3.64 -0.27
N VAL A 180 1.11 -3.03 0.17
CA VAL A 180 1.23 -2.28 1.42
C VAL A 180 1.33 -0.80 1.10
N VAL A 181 0.49 0.02 1.72
CA VAL A 181 0.50 1.48 1.59
C VAL A 181 0.28 2.14 2.94
N GLY A 182 0.86 3.31 3.14
CA GLY A 182 0.66 4.12 4.32
C GLY A 182 -0.64 4.92 4.30
N ARG A 183 -1.14 5.27 5.47
CA ARG A 183 -2.20 6.25 5.69
C ARG A 183 -1.84 7.14 6.87
N ARG A 184 -1.66 8.42 6.61
CA ARG A 184 -1.38 9.39 7.68
C ARG A 184 -2.57 9.51 8.64
N ILE A 185 -2.31 9.44 9.93
CA ILE A 185 -3.32 9.64 10.98
C ILE A 185 -3.65 11.14 11.02
N ALA A 186 -4.93 11.47 10.94
CA ALA A 186 -5.38 12.86 11.08
C ALA A 186 -5.45 13.24 12.56
N ASP A 187 -5.00 14.44 12.90
CA ASP A 187 -5.07 14.99 14.28
C ASP A 187 -6.51 15.07 14.80
N ARG A 188 -7.46 15.25 13.90
CA ARG A 188 -8.90 15.28 14.22
C ARG A 188 -9.62 14.12 13.57
N PRO A 189 -10.25 13.21 14.35
CA PRO A 189 -10.97 12.04 13.81
C PRO A 189 -12.06 12.39 12.78
N ALA A 190 -12.70 13.56 12.92
CA ALA A 190 -13.72 14.03 11.96
C ALA A 190 -13.14 14.36 10.57
N LEU A 191 -11.83 14.59 10.46
CA LEU A 191 -11.12 14.87 9.22
C LEU A 191 -10.38 13.64 8.68
N ALA A 192 -10.51 12.48 9.33
CA ALA A 192 -9.86 11.26 8.93
C ALA A 192 -10.28 10.85 7.51
N ARG A 193 -9.31 10.77 6.61
CA ARG A 193 -9.49 10.40 5.20
C ARG A 193 -8.43 9.40 4.79
N THR A 194 -8.76 8.58 3.81
CA THR A 194 -7.75 7.87 3.04
C THR A 194 -7.09 8.86 2.08
N GLY A 195 -5.77 8.93 2.03
CA GLY A 195 -5.07 9.75 1.03
C GLY A 195 -5.45 9.34 -0.40
N PRO A 196 -5.21 10.21 -1.40
CA PRO A 196 -5.64 9.96 -2.78
C PRO A 196 -5.02 8.69 -3.38
N VAL A 197 -3.76 8.38 -3.06
CA VAL A 197 -3.07 7.17 -3.50
C VAL A 197 -3.71 5.93 -2.87
N THR A 198 -3.84 5.91 -1.55
CA THR A 198 -4.45 4.81 -0.80
C THR A 198 -5.89 4.57 -1.25
N HIS A 199 -6.67 5.64 -1.43
CA HIS A 199 -8.05 5.55 -1.93
C HIS A 199 -8.09 4.89 -3.32
N ALA A 200 -7.24 5.33 -4.25
CA ALA A 200 -7.22 4.77 -5.59
C ALA A 200 -6.81 3.29 -5.61
N VAL A 201 -5.73 2.90 -4.89
CA VAL A 201 -5.27 1.51 -4.93
C VAL A 201 -6.28 0.54 -4.32
N ILE A 202 -6.98 0.91 -3.25
CA ILE A 202 -8.02 0.05 -2.66
C ILE A 202 -9.21 -0.18 -3.60
N HIS A 203 -9.39 0.63 -4.63
CA HIS A 203 -10.44 0.47 -5.63
C HIS A 203 -9.99 -0.23 -6.92
N HIS A 204 -8.69 -0.16 -7.25
CA HIS A 204 -8.20 -0.56 -8.58
C HIS A 204 -7.30 -1.79 -8.59
N VAL A 205 -6.70 -2.19 -7.45
CA VAL A 205 -5.84 -3.38 -7.44
C VAL A 205 -6.64 -4.66 -7.18
N ALA A 206 -6.22 -5.77 -7.75
CA ALA A 206 -6.87 -7.08 -7.57
C ALA A 206 -6.40 -7.82 -6.32
N CYS A 207 -5.14 -7.63 -5.92
CA CYS A 207 -4.57 -8.27 -4.72
C CYS A 207 -5.11 -7.66 -3.42
N PRO A 208 -4.95 -8.34 -2.27
CA PRO A 208 -5.18 -7.76 -0.96
C PRO A 208 -4.37 -6.47 -0.74
N VAL A 209 -4.96 -5.51 -0.02
CA VAL A 209 -4.31 -4.23 0.30
C VAL A 209 -4.22 -4.06 1.80
N ALA A 210 -3.00 -3.94 2.32
CA ALA A 210 -2.74 -3.52 3.69
C ALA A 210 -2.59 -2.00 3.74
N VAL A 211 -3.41 -1.36 4.55
CA VAL A 211 -3.33 0.08 4.84
C VAL A 211 -2.81 0.25 6.25
N VAL A 212 -1.58 0.75 6.37
CA VAL A 212 -0.89 0.90 7.64
C VAL A 212 -1.00 2.36 8.11
N PRO A 213 -1.62 2.63 9.27
CA PRO A 213 -1.69 3.97 9.83
C PRO A 213 -0.33 4.41 10.35
N HIS A 214 0.05 5.66 10.09
CA HIS A 214 1.29 6.27 10.58
C HIS A 214 1.09 7.74 10.92
N ARG A 215 1.99 8.34 11.66
CA ARG A 215 2.00 9.76 12.04
C ARG A 215 2.81 10.61 11.11
#